data_b2cb39fc392b1734a258cdb8596bbb55
#
_entry.id   b2cb39fc392b1734a258cdb8596bbb55
#
_cell.length_a   1.000
_cell.length_b   1.000
_cell.length_c   1.000
_cell.angle_alpha   90.00
_cell.angle_beta   90.00
_cell.angle_gamma   90.00
#
_symmetry.space_group_name_H-M   'P 1'
#
loop_
_entity.id
_entity.type
_entity.pdbx_description
1 polymer ?
#
loop_
_entity_poly.entity_id
_entity_poly.type
_entity_poly.pdbx_seq_one_letter_code
_entity_poly.pdbx_strand_id
1 'polypeptide(L)'
;FAPVLDPASGNVSLVVGVDMEASAWTEEMRRAHALPLLFALLLIGLVLLSASLLRWRNRQIPERRRRLRYLEAVAVAGFGLVLTSGGVLFMRMMEDYDAQRIFSEVARTEAMQLANALQDIERHDLDSLARFIANSDEVTREEFMHFVEPLTFSMIGGWSWAPVVPEAQRNAFEAKASAEEGAPYEVWELDAEGRRAPAASRARYFPVRFVAPEASNGYALGFDVASEPQRRAMLEEAERTGLATATPPIQLLDGVWGTLVAQPVLDRTDPTQLRGFVLAVFRFPRLFESVFSSMELSESEVVWDSLYHATPTGTLQLIASNRSTPPAQPPELLENAEKRATWPLFIGGQTYIIALDAGPGFAEIHRPQGGLLVGAAGVLCTAIVALWVASITNRRRLLESLVQERTA
;
A
#
# COMPACT_ATOMS: atom_id res chain seq x y z
N PHE A 1 4.03 4.95 22.68
CA PHE A 1 4.72 6.26 22.72
C PHE A 1 6.15 6.09 22.24
N ALA A 2 6.55 6.80 21.18
CA ALA A 2 7.91 6.84 20.68
C ALA A 2 8.45 8.27 20.80
N PRO A 3 9.58 8.50 21.49
CA PRO A 3 10.20 9.82 21.53
C PRO A 3 10.90 10.12 20.22
N VAL A 4 10.69 11.32 19.69
CA VAL A 4 11.45 11.89 18.58
C VAL A 4 12.50 12.80 19.20
N LEU A 5 13.77 12.48 18.97
CA LEU A 5 14.90 13.23 19.50
C LEU A 5 15.28 14.34 18.52
N ASP A 6 15.57 15.51 19.03
CA ASP A 6 16.19 16.57 18.26
C ASP A 6 17.63 16.15 17.91
N PRO A 7 17.99 16.05 16.62
CA PRO A 7 19.31 15.59 16.20
C PRO A 7 20.44 16.53 16.63
N ALA A 8 20.15 17.80 16.91
CA ALA A 8 21.17 18.77 17.33
C ALA A 8 21.45 18.75 18.83
N SER A 9 20.44 18.55 19.68
CA SER A 9 20.56 18.62 21.14
C SER A 9 20.47 17.26 21.84
N GLY A 10 20.00 16.20 21.14
CA GLY A 10 19.72 14.88 21.72
C GLY A 10 18.54 14.86 22.70
N ASN A 11 17.84 15.96 22.87
CA ASN A 11 16.68 16.04 23.74
C ASN A 11 15.40 15.58 23.06
N VAL A 12 14.45 15.10 23.85
CA VAL A 12 13.13 14.73 23.33
C VAL A 12 12.39 16.00 22.89
N SER A 13 12.22 16.19 21.58
CA SER A 13 11.51 17.33 21.00
C SER A 13 10.02 17.05 20.79
N LEU A 14 9.65 15.78 20.60
CA LEU A 14 8.27 15.36 20.37
C LEU A 14 8.08 13.93 20.91
N VAL A 15 6.90 13.63 21.41
CA VAL A 15 6.49 12.27 21.73
C VAL A 15 5.32 11.89 20.82
N VAL A 16 5.53 10.92 19.93
CA VAL A 16 4.46 10.38 19.10
C VAL A 16 3.74 9.29 19.89
N GLY A 17 2.47 9.52 20.18
CA GLY A 17 1.57 8.53 20.78
C GLY A 17 0.58 8.03 19.74
N VAL A 18 0.44 6.70 19.61
CA VAL A 18 -0.67 6.10 18.89
C VAL A 18 -1.75 5.78 19.92
N ASP A 19 -2.87 6.45 19.82
CA ASP A 19 -4.05 6.17 20.63
C ASP A 19 -4.96 5.24 19.84
N MET A 20 -5.15 4.01 20.35
CA MET A 20 -6.09 3.06 19.78
C MET A 20 -7.38 3.12 20.60
N GLU A 21 -8.48 3.43 19.95
CA GLU A 21 -9.80 3.41 20.58
C GLU A 21 -10.11 2.01 21.15
N ALA A 22 -10.10 1.91 22.47
CA ALA A 22 -10.37 0.64 23.17
C ALA A 22 -11.78 0.08 22.83
N SER A 23 -12.70 0.94 22.44
CA SER A 23 -14.04 0.59 21.97
C SER A 23 -14.02 -0.26 20.69
N ALA A 24 -13.22 0.09 19.68
CA ALA A 24 -13.09 -0.66 18.45
C ALA A 24 -12.52 -2.07 18.71
N TRP A 25 -11.50 -2.16 19.54
CA TRP A 25 -10.86 -3.43 19.89
C TRP A 25 -11.80 -4.37 20.70
N THR A 26 -12.55 -3.81 21.64
CA THR A 26 -13.53 -4.60 22.45
C THR A 26 -14.73 -5.05 21.62
N GLU A 27 -15.12 -4.32 20.60
CA GLU A 27 -16.21 -4.70 19.70
C GLU A 27 -15.78 -5.80 18.72
N GLU A 28 -14.56 -5.73 18.21
CA GLU A 28 -13.97 -6.76 17.36
C GLU A 28 -13.77 -8.09 18.14
N MET A 29 -13.27 -8.03 19.39
CA MET A 29 -13.18 -9.19 20.25
C MET A 29 -14.55 -9.79 20.57
N ARG A 30 -15.57 -8.97 20.83
CA ARG A 30 -16.94 -9.46 21.08
C ARG A 30 -17.52 -10.15 19.86
N ARG A 31 -17.31 -9.63 18.66
CA ARG A 31 -17.77 -10.27 17.41
C ARG A 31 -17.04 -11.58 17.16
N ALA A 32 -15.73 -11.65 17.40
CA ALA A 32 -14.94 -12.86 17.24
C ALA A 32 -15.38 -14.01 18.18
N HIS A 33 -15.83 -13.69 19.39
CA HIS A 33 -16.28 -14.70 20.36
C HIS A 33 -17.79 -14.99 20.32
N ALA A 34 -18.61 -14.09 19.80
CA ALA A 34 -20.07 -14.25 19.77
C ALA A 34 -20.51 -15.42 18.89
N LEU A 35 -19.91 -15.60 17.73
CA LEU A 35 -20.28 -16.64 16.75
C LEU A 35 -20.01 -18.06 17.28
N PRO A 36 -18.83 -18.41 17.83
CA PRO A 36 -18.56 -19.70 18.45
C PRO A 36 -19.47 -20.00 19.64
N LEU A 37 -19.76 -18.97 20.47
CA LEU A 37 -20.67 -19.12 21.64
C LEU A 37 -22.10 -19.40 21.18
N LEU A 38 -22.62 -18.66 20.20
CA LEU A 38 -23.97 -18.92 19.65
C LEU A 38 -24.05 -20.32 19.03
N PHE A 39 -23.02 -20.76 18.34
CA PHE A 39 -22.97 -22.10 17.76
C PHE A 39 -22.97 -23.19 18.87
N ALA A 40 -22.19 -23.03 19.92
CA ALA A 40 -22.17 -23.93 21.07
C ALA A 40 -23.54 -24.02 21.78
N LEU A 41 -24.19 -22.85 22.00
CA LEU A 41 -25.54 -22.78 22.59
C LEU A 41 -26.57 -23.47 21.69
N LEU A 42 -26.49 -23.31 20.39
CA LEU A 42 -27.38 -23.97 19.41
C LEU A 42 -27.21 -25.49 19.44
N LEU A 43 -25.98 -26.00 19.53
CA LEU A 43 -25.71 -27.44 19.68
C LEU A 43 -26.28 -27.99 20.99
N ILE A 44 -26.05 -27.30 22.12
CA ILE A 44 -26.58 -27.68 23.41
C ILE A 44 -28.13 -27.69 23.37
N GLY A 45 -28.73 -26.65 22.80
CA GLY A 45 -30.18 -26.57 22.61
C GLY A 45 -30.72 -27.72 21.77
N LEU A 46 -30.04 -28.09 20.70
CA LEU A 46 -30.42 -29.21 19.83
C LEU A 46 -30.36 -30.57 20.57
N VAL A 47 -29.31 -30.77 21.39
CA VAL A 47 -29.18 -31.98 22.25
C VAL A 47 -30.31 -32.07 23.25
N LEU A 48 -30.60 -30.96 23.95
CA LEU A 48 -31.70 -30.91 24.95
C LEU A 48 -33.06 -31.12 24.29
N LEU A 49 -33.30 -30.50 23.13
CA LEU A 49 -34.54 -30.70 22.36
C LEU A 49 -34.69 -32.15 21.91
N SER A 50 -33.63 -32.73 21.37
CA SER A 50 -33.63 -34.13 20.94
C SER A 50 -33.92 -35.09 22.11
N ALA A 51 -33.25 -34.87 23.25
CA ALA A 51 -33.48 -35.64 24.47
C ALA A 51 -34.92 -35.49 24.97
N SER A 52 -35.49 -34.28 24.96
CA SER A 52 -36.88 -34.01 25.36
C SER A 52 -37.88 -34.68 24.42
N LEU A 53 -37.69 -34.59 23.11
CA LEU A 53 -38.53 -35.23 22.10
C LEU A 53 -38.48 -36.76 22.21
N LEU A 54 -37.30 -37.34 22.50
CA LEU A 54 -37.17 -38.79 22.72
C LEU A 54 -37.88 -39.25 24.01
N ARG A 55 -37.74 -38.46 25.09
CA ARG A 55 -38.47 -38.73 26.37
C ARG A 55 -39.98 -38.62 26.15
N TRP A 56 -40.46 -37.58 25.46
CA TRP A 56 -41.86 -37.38 25.11
C TRP A 56 -42.38 -38.54 24.25
N ARG A 57 -41.65 -38.95 23.19
CA ARG A 57 -42.00 -40.14 22.40
C ARG A 57 -42.16 -41.41 23.23
N ASN A 58 -41.23 -41.61 24.17
CA ASN A 58 -41.26 -42.82 24.99
C ASN A 58 -42.46 -42.89 25.95
N ARG A 59 -43.11 -41.73 26.26
CA ARG A 59 -44.34 -41.63 27.07
C ARG A 59 -45.62 -41.75 26.25
N GLN A 60 -45.55 -41.83 24.91
CA GLN A 60 -46.75 -41.90 24.06
C GLN A 60 -47.29 -43.34 23.96
N ILE A 61 -48.60 -43.42 23.59
CA ILE A 61 -49.31 -44.67 23.33
C ILE A 61 -48.65 -45.42 22.14
N PRO A 62 -48.66 -46.78 22.13
CA PRO A 62 -47.94 -47.58 21.14
C PRO A 62 -48.19 -47.20 19.69
N GLU A 63 -49.40 -46.79 19.30
CA GLU A 63 -49.77 -46.40 17.94
C GLU A 63 -49.06 -45.09 17.49
N ARG A 64 -49.00 -44.06 18.38
CA ARG A 64 -48.27 -42.81 18.12
C ARG A 64 -46.75 -43.02 18.13
N ARG A 65 -46.24 -43.86 18.97
CA ARG A 65 -44.83 -44.24 18.99
C ARG A 65 -44.37 -44.89 17.71
N ARG A 66 -45.26 -45.63 17.02
CA ARG A 66 -45.01 -46.28 15.71
C ARG A 66 -44.83 -45.24 14.59
N ARG A 67 -45.57 -44.13 14.61
CA ARG A 67 -45.44 -43.01 13.65
C ARG A 67 -44.13 -42.23 13.81
N LEU A 68 -43.59 -42.14 15.01
CA LEU A 68 -42.36 -41.40 15.37
C LEU A 68 -41.12 -42.31 15.36
N ARG A 69 -41.11 -43.39 14.58
CA ARG A 69 -40.05 -44.40 14.59
C ARG A 69 -38.66 -43.87 14.15
N TYR A 70 -38.64 -42.91 13.25
CA TYR A 70 -37.40 -42.34 12.72
C TYR A 70 -36.91 -41.07 13.45
N LEU A 71 -37.52 -40.74 14.60
CA LEU A 71 -37.15 -39.54 15.32
C LEU A 71 -35.67 -39.52 15.74
N GLU A 72 -35.07 -40.67 16.01
CA GLU A 72 -33.64 -40.82 16.32
C GLU A 72 -32.79 -40.50 15.10
N ALA A 73 -33.14 -41.04 13.95
CA ALA A 73 -32.42 -40.76 12.71
C ALA A 73 -32.56 -39.28 12.27
N VAL A 74 -33.74 -38.70 12.46
CA VAL A 74 -33.99 -37.27 12.20
C VAL A 74 -33.19 -36.37 13.14
N ALA A 75 -33.11 -36.73 14.43
CA ALA A 75 -32.30 -35.99 15.39
C ALA A 75 -30.81 -36.04 15.04
N VAL A 76 -30.30 -37.20 14.63
CA VAL A 76 -28.91 -37.38 14.16
C VAL A 76 -28.66 -36.57 12.89
N ALA A 77 -29.59 -36.60 11.92
CA ALA A 77 -29.48 -35.83 10.71
C ALA A 77 -29.48 -34.32 10.99
N GLY A 78 -30.36 -33.85 11.89
CA GLY A 78 -30.39 -32.44 12.30
C GLY A 78 -29.10 -32.02 12.98
N PHE A 79 -28.58 -32.83 13.89
CA PHE A 79 -27.30 -32.56 14.56
C PHE A 79 -26.11 -32.53 13.58
N GLY A 80 -26.06 -33.50 12.67
CA GLY A 80 -25.04 -33.57 11.65
C GLY A 80 -25.06 -32.39 10.67
N LEU A 81 -26.28 -31.94 10.28
CA LEU A 81 -26.41 -30.73 9.43
C LEU A 81 -25.93 -29.46 10.14
N VAL A 82 -26.25 -29.29 11.42
CA VAL A 82 -25.77 -28.15 12.21
C VAL A 82 -24.25 -28.18 12.31
N LEU A 83 -23.64 -29.32 12.63
CA LEU A 83 -22.20 -29.49 12.68
C LEU A 83 -21.54 -29.19 11.32
N THR A 84 -22.12 -29.71 10.25
CA THR A 84 -21.63 -29.47 8.88
C THR A 84 -21.68 -27.99 8.54
N SER A 85 -22.81 -27.32 8.84
CA SER A 85 -22.97 -25.88 8.59
C SER A 85 -21.95 -25.06 9.39
N GLY A 86 -21.72 -25.42 10.66
CA GLY A 86 -20.70 -24.80 11.50
C GLY A 86 -19.28 -25.02 10.96
N GLY A 87 -18.98 -26.22 10.50
CA GLY A 87 -17.71 -26.55 9.85
C GLY A 87 -17.47 -25.74 8.56
N VAL A 88 -18.50 -25.60 7.72
CA VAL A 88 -18.44 -24.78 6.51
C VAL A 88 -18.18 -23.32 6.84
N LEU A 89 -18.91 -22.76 7.82
CA LEU A 89 -18.73 -21.36 8.26
C LEU A 89 -17.33 -21.15 8.82
N PHE A 90 -16.87 -22.06 9.68
CA PHE A 90 -15.53 -22.00 10.26
C PHE A 90 -14.44 -22.05 9.17
N MET A 91 -14.58 -22.96 8.20
CA MET A 91 -13.62 -23.07 7.10
C MET A 91 -13.56 -21.80 6.26
N ARG A 92 -14.71 -21.22 5.92
CA ARG A 92 -14.76 -19.93 5.20
C ARG A 92 -14.10 -18.81 5.99
N MET A 93 -14.35 -18.70 7.29
CA MET A 93 -13.67 -17.70 8.13
C MET A 93 -12.15 -17.90 8.15
N MET A 94 -11.67 -19.14 8.18
CA MET A 94 -10.23 -19.44 8.10
C MET A 94 -9.65 -19.06 6.75
N GLU A 95 -10.32 -19.40 5.66
CA GLU A 95 -9.89 -19.05 4.29
C GLU A 95 -9.84 -17.53 4.09
N ASP A 96 -10.84 -16.79 4.58
CA ASP A 96 -10.86 -15.32 4.52
C ASP A 96 -9.72 -14.70 5.36
N TYR A 97 -9.49 -15.24 6.56
CA TYR A 97 -8.39 -14.80 7.43
C TYR A 97 -7.01 -15.06 6.81
N ASP A 98 -6.80 -16.25 6.25
CA ASP A 98 -5.54 -16.59 5.58
C ASP A 98 -5.31 -15.71 4.33
N ALA A 99 -6.35 -15.48 3.53
CA ALA A 99 -6.28 -14.59 2.37
C ALA A 99 -5.95 -13.14 2.79
N GLN A 100 -6.55 -12.63 3.85
CA GLN A 100 -6.25 -11.30 4.37
C GLN A 100 -4.82 -11.20 4.90
N ARG A 101 -4.34 -12.24 5.59
CA ARG A 101 -2.97 -12.29 6.10
C ARG A 101 -1.96 -12.31 4.96
N ILE A 102 -2.14 -13.17 3.96
CA ILE A 102 -1.26 -13.24 2.79
C ILE A 102 -1.25 -11.89 2.06
N PHE A 103 -2.43 -11.28 1.85
CA PHE A 103 -2.52 -9.97 1.22
C PHE A 103 -1.75 -8.90 2.00
N SER A 104 -1.92 -8.86 3.33
CA SER A 104 -1.25 -7.86 4.18
C SER A 104 0.29 -8.03 4.19
N GLU A 105 0.80 -9.26 4.13
CA GLU A 105 2.24 -9.55 4.03
C GLU A 105 2.81 -9.11 2.67
N VAL A 106 2.12 -9.39 1.58
CA VAL A 106 2.52 -8.95 0.23
C VAL A 106 2.50 -7.41 0.17
N ALA A 107 1.39 -6.79 0.52
CA ALA A 107 1.22 -5.34 0.50
C ALA A 107 2.28 -4.62 1.36
N ARG A 108 2.57 -5.16 2.55
CA ARG A 108 3.63 -4.63 3.42
C ARG A 108 5.01 -4.70 2.76
N THR A 109 5.33 -5.84 2.15
CA THR A 109 6.63 -6.05 1.50
C THR A 109 6.83 -5.05 0.36
N GLU A 110 5.84 -4.87 -0.49
CA GLU A 110 5.85 -3.90 -1.58
C GLU A 110 6.01 -2.46 -1.09
N ALA A 111 5.19 -2.06 -0.12
CA ALA A 111 5.27 -0.72 0.45
C ALA A 111 6.63 -0.44 1.11
N MET A 112 7.21 -1.42 1.81
CA MET A 112 8.53 -1.28 2.43
C MET A 112 9.65 -1.22 1.40
N GLN A 113 9.58 -2.00 0.32
CA GLN A 113 10.57 -1.92 -0.77
C GLN A 113 10.57 -0.54 -1.42
N LEU A 114 9.39 0.00 -1.72
CA LEU A 114 9.26 1.36 -2.26
C LEU A 114 9.79 2.41 -1.28
N ALA A 115 9.41 2.32 0.00
CA ALA A 115 9.87 3.27 1.02
C ALA A 115 11.38 3.25 1.19
N ASN A 116 11.99 2.08 1.22
CA ASN A 116 13.44 1.93 1.33
C ASN A 116 14.15 2.50 0.09
N ALA A 117 13.66 2.18 -1.11
CA ALA A 117 14.25 2.68 -2.34
C ALA A 117 14.19 4.22 -2.43
N LEU A 118 13.07 4.84 -2.01
CA LEU A 118 12.96 6.31 -1.94
C LEU A 118 13.92 6.92 -0.92
N GLN A 119 14.07 6.29 0.25
CA GLN A 119 15.04 6.73 1.26
C GLN A 119 16.49 6.58 0.79
N ASP A 120 16.82 5.53 0.06
CA ASP A 120 18.17 5.32 -0.48
C ASP A 120 18.51 6.40 -1.49
N ILE A 121 17.59 6.76 -2.37
CA ILE A 121 17.76 7.87 -3.31
C ILE A 121 18.00 9.20 -2.58
N GLU A 122 17.17 9.50 -1.58
CA GLU A 122 17.28 10.77 -0.85
C GLU A 122 18.54 10.84 0.02
N ARG A 123 18.84 9.79 0.78
CA ARG A 123 19.93 9.81 1.77
C ARG A 123 21.30 9.46 1.19
N HIS A 124 21.34 8.63 0.14
CA HIS A 124 22.61 8.17 -0.41
C HIS A 124 22.92 8.83 -1.74
N ASP A 125 22.03 8.78 -2.71
CA ASP A 125 22.32 9.25 -4.05
C ASP A 125 22.39 10.77 -4.13
N LEU A 126 21.37 11.48 -3.62
CA LEU A 126 21.34 12.94 -3.58
C LEU A 126 22.46 13.51 -2.72
N ASP A 127 22.68 12.98 -1.52
CA ASP A 127 23.72 13.45 -0.61
C ASP A 127 25.11 13.17 -1.20
N SER A 128 25.34 12.00 -1.82
CA SER A 128 26.60 11.66 -2.46
C SER A 128 26.92 12.59 -3.63
N LEU A 129 25.93 12.88 -4.48
CA LEU A 129 26.08 13.80 -5.59
C LEU A 129 26.32 15.25 -5.09
N ALA A 130 25.59 15.67 -4.06
CA ALA A 130 25.81 16.97 -3.44
C ALA A 130 27.22 17.10 -2.85
N ARG A 131 27.71 16.08 -2.15
CA ARG A 131 29.10 16.03 -1.62
C ARG A 131 30.15 16.00 -2.70
N PHE A 132 29.92 15.26 -3.79
CA PHE A 132 30.83 15.26 -4.95
C PHE A 132 31.01 16.66 -5.49
N ILE A 133 29.91 17.39 -5.73
CA ILE A 133 29.97 18.77 -6.23
C ILE A 133 30.58 19.73 -5.19
N ALA A 134 30.24 19.58 -3.91
CA ALA A 134 30.79 20.42 -2.84
C ALA A 134 32.31 20.30 -2.68
N ASN A 135 32.87 19.10 -2.93
CA ASN A 135 34.31 18.83 -2.82
C ASN A 135 35.09 19.09 -4.11
N SER A 136 34.44 19.41 -5.21
CA SER A 136 35.07 19.78 -6.48
C SER A 136 35.17 21.29 -6.60
N ASP A 137 36.30 21.83 -7.04
CA ASP A 137 36.44 23.27 -7.30
C ASP A 137 35.53 23.69 -8.46
N GLU A 138 35.56 22.91 -9.53
CA GLU A 138 34.67 23.02 -10.70
C GLU A 138 34.31 21.61 -11.15
N VAL A 139 33.05 21.41 -11.50
CA VAL A 139 32.55 20.13 -12.04
C VAL A 139 32.33 20.27 -13.52
N THR A 140 32.97 19.43 -14.29
CA THR A 140 32.74 19.35 -15.73
C THR A 140 31.50 18.48 -16.03
N ARG A 141 30.99 18.64 -17.28
CA ARG A 141 29.87 17.81 -17.73
C ARG A 141 30.20 16.31 -17.71
N GLU A 142 31.41 15.94 -18.17
CA GLU A 142 31.84 14.54 -18.21
C GLU A 142 31.94 13.94 -16.81
N GLU A 143 32.51 14.67 -15.87
CA GLU A 143 32.57 14.24 -14.46
C GLU A 143 31.18 14.07 -13.85
N PHE A 144 30.25 15.01 -14.10
CA PHE A 144 28.87 14.89 -13.64
C PHE A 144 28.19 13.66 -14.24
N MET A 145 28.27 13.47 -15.57
CA MET A 145 27.68 12.32 -16.24
C MET A 145 28.26 11.00 -15.75
N HIS A 146 29.58 10.91 -15.60
CA HIS A 146 30.23 9.71 -15.08
C HIS A 146 29.83 9.39 -13.65
N PHE A 147 29.68 10.42 -12.81
CA PHE A 147 29.23 10.23 -11.43
C PHE A 147 27.80 9.68 -11.33
N VAL A 148 26.88 10.19 -12.15
CA VAL A 148 25.47 9.81 -12.08
C VAL A 148 25.13 8.54 -12.89
N GLU A 149 26.04 8.08 -13.77
CA GLU A 149 25.85 6.88 -14.59
C GLU A 149 25.48 5.62 -13.76
N PRO A 150 26.17 5.31 -12.63
CA PRO A 150 25.83 4.16 -11.82
C PRO A 150 24.58 4.36 -10.94
N LEU A 151 24.07 5.60 -10.80
CA LEU A 151 22.88 5.88 -9.99
C LEU A 151 21.64 5.34 -10.70
N THR A 152 20.78 4.67 -9.94
CA THR A 152 19.64 3.94 -10.48
C THR A 152 18.61 4.88 -11.12
N PHE A 153 18.44 4.80 -12.43
CA PHE A 153 17.43 5.58 -13.18
C PHE A 153 16.02 4.96 -13.20
N SER A 154 15.82 3.79 -12.60
CA SER A 154 14.53 3.08 -12.72
C SER A 154 13.35 3.86 -12.14
N MET A 155 13.52 4.52 -11.00
CA MET A 155 12.49 5.34 -10.36
C MET A 155 12.70 6.84 -10.60
N ILE A 156 13.94 7.26 -10.89
CA ILE A 156 14.30 8.64 -11.10
C ILE A 156 14.19 8.99 -12.58
N GLY A 157 13.47 10.05 -12.88
CA GLY A 157 13.36 10.58 -14.25
C GLY A 157 14.62 11.32 -14.72
N GLY A 158 15.43 11.82 -13.78
CA GLY A 158 16.67 12.51 -14.09
C GLY A 158 17.33 13.14 -12.88
N TRP A 159 18.64 13.36 -13.02
CA TRP A 159 19.49 14.11 -12.10
C TRP A 159 19.89 15.43 -12.73
N SER A 160 19.98 16.50 -11.93
CA SER A 160 20.40 17.80 -12.45
C SER A 160 21.27 18.54 -11.44
N TRP A 161 22.15 19.39 -11.97
CA TRP A 161 22.89 20.38 -11.20
C TRP A 161 22.44 21.80 -11.59
N ALA A 162 22.05 22.60 -10.61
CA ALA A 162 21.63 23.98 -10.77
C ALA A 162 22.48 24.90 -9.86
N PRO A 163 23.55 25.51 -10.37
CA PRO A 163 24.38 26.44 -9.60
C PRO A 163 23.62 27.73 -9.26
N VAL A 164 24.03 28.41 -8.17
CA VAL A 164 23.59 29.78 -7.92
C VAL A 164 24.30 30.73 -8.86
N VAL A 165 23.54 31.52 -9.60
CA VAL A 165 24.09 32.54 -10.56
C VAL A 165 23.53 33.91 -10.16
N PRO A 166 24.34 34.82 -9.58
CA PRO A 166 23.95 36.21 -9.35
C PRO A 166 23.69 36.94 -10.68
N GLU A 167 22.76 37.91 -10.70
CA GLU A 167 22.44 38.72 -11.87
C GLU A 167 23.69 39.31 -12.54
N ALA A 168 24.62 39.84 -11.76
CA ALA A 168 25.85 40.42 -12.30
C ALA A 168 26.74 39.42 -13.06
N GLN A 169 26.59 38.14 -12.81
CA GLN A 169 27.39 37.05 -13.42
C GLN A 169 26.64 36.31 -14.55
N ARG A 170 25.36 36.60 -14.76
CA ARG A 170 24.51 35.87 -15.71
C ARG A 170 25.11 35.80 -17.12
N ASN A 171 25.49 36.98 -17.70
CA ASN A 171 26.03 36.99 -19.07
C ASN A 171 27.36 36.23 -19.20
N ALA A 172 28.22 36.31 -18.17
CA ALA A 172 29.48 35.57 -18.14
C ALA A 172 29.24 34.06 -18.02
N PHE A 173 28.26 33.68 -17.22
CA PHE A 173 27.84 32.28 -17.05
C PHE A 173 27.26 31.70 -18.34
N GLU A 174 26.36 32.41 -19.03
CA GLU A 174 25.77 32.00 -20.30
C GLU A 174 26.85 31.87 -21.39
N ALA A 175 27.78 32.81 -21.45
CA ALA A 175 28.88 32.75 -22.41
C ALA A 175 29.81 31.54 -22.16
N LYS A 176 30.18 31.29 -20.91
CA LYS A 176 30.98 30.14 -20.53
C LYS A 176 30.26 28.83 -20.87
N ALA A 177 28.98 28.69 -20.45
CA ALA A 177 28.17 27.52 -20.71
C ALA A 177 28.00 27.26 -22.22
N SER A 178 27.80 28.31 -23.04
CA SER A 178 27.71 28.19 -24.50
C SER A 178 29.00 27.69 -25.12
N ALA A 179 30.16 28.15 -24.61
CA ALA A 179 31.46 27.72 -25.11
C ALA A 179 31.74 26.24 -24.79
N GLU A 180 31.35 25.79 -23.60
CA GLU A 180 31.52 24.40 -23.17
C GLU A 180 30.56 23.44 -23.89
N GLU A 181 29.31 23.85 -24.15
CA GLU A 181 28.32 23.04 -24.87
C GLU A 181 28.52 23.05 -26.40
N GLY A 182 29.27 24.00 -26.94
CA GLY A 182 29.35 24.21 -28.39
C GLY A 182 28.01 24.64 -29.03
N ALA A 183 27.05 25.07 -28.22
CA ALA A 183 25.72 25.50 -28.61
C ALA A 183 25.26 26.69 -27.74
N PRO A 184 24.35 27.56 -28.24
CA PRO A 184 23.83 28.67 -27.44
C PRO A 184 23.16 28.18 -26.14
N TYR A 185 23.65 28.66 -25.00
CA TYR A 185 23.07 28.44 -23.71
C TYR A 185 22.52 29.74 -23.14
N GLU A 186 21.24 29.75 -22.74
CA GLU A 186 20.53 30.91 -22.22
C GLU A 186 19.76 30.50 -20.96
N VAL A 187 19.76 31.38 -19.94
CA VAL A 187 18.92 31.22 -18.77
C VAL A 187 17.49 31.62 -19.12
N TRP A 188 16.54 30.68 -19.00
CA TRP A 188 15.18 30.85 -19.49
C TRP A 188 14.16 30.42 -18.45
N GLU A 189 12.94 30.90 -18.62
CA GLU A 189 11.76 30.56 -17.81
C GLU A 189 10.53 30.30 -18.71
N LEU A 190 9.42 29.89 -18.11
CA LEU A 190 8.14 29.80 -18.78
C LEU A 190 7.40 31.14 -18.66
N ASP A 191 6.87 31.65 -19.79
CA ASP A 191 5.97 32.79 -19.79
C ASP A 191 4.58 32.40 -19.27
N ALA A 192 3.64 33.36 -19.19
CA ALA A 192 2.28 33.14 -18.74
C ALA A 192 1.50 32.11 -19.58
N GLU A 193 1.92 31.89 -20.81
CA GLU A 193 1.35 30.93 -21.74
C GLU A 193 2.06 29.56 -21.73
N GLY A 194 3.06 29.38 -20.84
CA GLY A 194 3.84 28.14 -20.70
C GLY A 194 4.89 27.94 -21.80
N ARG A 195 5.31 28.99 -22.50
CA ARG A 195 6.32 28.93 -23.55
C ARG A 195 7.68 29.38 -23.00
N ARG A 196 8.76 28.86 -23.58
CA ARG A 196 10.10 29.28 -23.24
C ARG A 196 10.32 30.77 -23.56
N ALA A 197 10.80 31.52 -22.58
CA ALA A 197 11.17 32.93 -22.70
C ALA A 197 12.47 33.18 -21.90
N PRO A 198 13.28 34.23 -22.27
CA PRO A 198 14.42 34.63 -21.47
C PRO A 198 14.00 34.93 -20.04
N ALA A 199 14.77 34.48 -19.04
CA ALA A 199 14.43 34.69 -17.66
C ALA A 199 14.39 36.19 -17.29
N ALA A 200 13.34 36.61 -16.58
CA ALA A 200 13.19 37.96 -16.07
C ALA A 200 14.31 38.31 -15.07
N SER A 201 14.66 39.62 -14.95
CA SER A 201 15.71 40.08 -14.04
C SER A 201 15.33 39.80 -12.58
N ARG A 202 16.27 39.17 -11.85
CA ARG A 202 16.16 38.84 -10.42
C ARG A 202 17.54 38.76 -9.79
N ALA A 203 17.63 38.86 -8.48
CA ALA A 203 18.91 38.94 -7.74
C ALA A 203 19.79 37.69 -7.98
N ARG A 204 19.19 36.52 -8.09
CA ARG A 204 19.89 35.23 -8.34
C ARG A 204 19.01 34.27 -9.11
N TYR A 205 19.65 33.40 -9.89
CA TYR A 205 19.05 32.34 -10.67
C TYR A 205 19.62 30.99 -10.27
N PHE A 206 18.88 29.92 -10.58
CA PHE A 206 19.30 28.53 -10.43
C PHE A 206 19.09 27.77 -11.74
N PRO A 207 19.86 28.10 -12.78
CA PRO A 207 19.70 27.48 -14.09
C PRO A 207 20.19 26.04 -14.07
N VAL A 208 19.47 25.13 -14.72
CA VAL A 208 19.89 23.73 -14.90
C VAL A 208 21.14 23.73 -15.80
N ARG A 209 22.33 23.48 -15.18
CA ARG A 209 23.61 23.47 -15.90
C ARG A 209 23.91 22.11 -16.51
N PHE A 210 23.65 21.04 -15.76
CA PHE A 210 23.81 19.67 -16.23
C PHE A 210 22.55 18.86 -15.91
N VAL A 211 22.23 17.90 -16.79
CA VAL A 211 21.09 17.00 -16.60
C VAL A 211 21.42 15.61 -17.17
N ALA A 212 21.02 14.57 -16.45
CA ALA A 212 21.20 13.18 -16.85
C ALA A 212 19.90 12.36 -16.62
N PRO A 213 19.52 11.47 -17.55
CA PRO A 213 20.08 11.33 -18.89
C PRO A 213 19.68 12.49 -19.78
N GLU A 214 20.64 13.03 -20.53
CA GLU A 214 20.40 14.21 -21.37
C GLU A 214 19.46 13.93 -22.53
N ALA A 215 19.50 12.74 -23.09
CA ALA A 215 18.65 12.36 -24.22
C ALA A 215 17.13 12.56 -23.91
N SER A 216 16.73 12.38 -22.65
CA SER A 216 15.34 12.53 -22.22
C SER A 216 15.05 13.80 -21.43
N ASN A 217 16.07 14.55 -20.99
CA ASN A 217 15.91 15.70 -20.11
C ASN A 217 16.61 16.97 -20.61
N GLY A 218 17.32 16.92 -21.75
CA GLY A 218 18.12 18.04 -22.29
C GLY A 218 17.30 19.31 -22.54
N TYR A 219 15.98 19.20 -22.73
CA TYR A 219 15.09 20.35 -22.84
C TYR A 219 15.07 21.24 -21.58
N ALA A 220 15.50 20.72 -20.41
CA ALA A 220 15.57 21.47 -19.17
C ALA A 220 16.84 22.31 -19.02
N LEU A 221 17.84 22.12 -19.88
CA LEU A 221 19.08 22.92 -19.82
C LEU A 221 18.78 24.42 -19.93
N GLY A 222 19.34 25.20 -19.01
CA GLY A 222 19.14 26.64 -18.90
C GLY A 222 17.87 27.06 -18.19
N PHE A 223 16.93 26.15 -17.88
CA PHE A 223 15.72 26.49 -17.14
C PHE A 223 16.06 26.99 -15.72
N ASP A 224 15.60 28.19 -15.38
CA ASP A 224 15.73 28.71 -14.02
C ASP A 224 14.70 28.05 -13.09
N VAL A 225 15.16 27.13 -12.25
CA VAL A 225 14.32 26.38 -11.34
C VAL A 225 13.53 27.29 -10.38
N ALA A 226 14.10 28.44 -9.98
CA ALA A 226 13.42 29.40 -9.11
C ALA A 226 12.40 30.29 -9.82
N SER A 227 12.22 30.16 -11.12
CA SER A 227 11.24 30.96 -11.87
C SER A 227 9.79 30.67 -11.46
N GLU A 228 9.50 29.43 -11.07
CA GLU A 228 8.18 28.96 -10.71
C GLU A 228 7.94 28.96 -9.18
N PRO A 229 6.79 29.39 -8.68
CA PRO A 229 6.59 29.59 -7.24
C PRO A 229 6.78 28.34 -6.38
N GLN A 230 6.28 27.18 -6.83
CA GLN A 230 6.38 25.93 -6.05
C GLN A 230 7.81 25.41 -6.01
N ARG A 231 8.53 25.49 -7.12
CA ARG A 231 9.95 25.12 -7.19
C ARG A 231 10.84 26.09 -6.38
N ARG A 232 10.52 27.39 -6.43
CA ARG A 232 11.19 28.39 -5.61
C ARG A 232 11.02 28.12 -4.12
N ALA A 233 9.80 27.86 -3.67
CA ALA A 233 9.51 27.54 -2.26
C ALA A 233 10.29 26.31 -1.79
N MET A 234 10.40 25.28 -2.63
CA MET A 234 11.23 24.10 -2.37
C MET A 234 12.71 24.47 -2.18
N LEU A 235 13.29 25.28 -3.10
CA LEU A 235 14.69 25.70 -3.01
C LEU A 235 14.96 26.55 -1.76
N GLU A 236 14.08 27.49 -1.45
CA GLU A 236 14.17 28.33 -0.24
C GLU A 236 14.11 27.51 1.03
N GLU A 237 13.23 26.52 1.10
CA GLU A 237 13.13 25.62 2.25
C GLU A 237 14.35 24.70 2.37
N ALA A 238 14.85 24.16 1.26
CA ALA A 238 16.07 23.36 1.24
C ALA A 238 17.30 24.19 1.69
N GLU A 239 17.44 25.43 1.20
CA GLU A 239 18.50 26.36 1.64
C GLU A 239 18.42 26.66 3.12
N ARG A 240 17.20 26.91 3.65
CA ARG A 240 16.95 27.23 5.05
C ARG A 240 17.24 26.07 6.00
N THR A 241 16.87 24.85 5.61
CA THR A 241 16.97 23.64 6.47
C THR A 241 18.29 22.89 6.30
N GLY A 242 18.94 23.05 5.15
CA GLY A 242 20.09 22.22 4.77
C GLY A 242 19.72 20.79 4.39
N LEU A 243 18.41 20.48 4.31
CA LEU A 243 17.89 19.14 4.05
C LEU A 243 17.31 19.02 2.64
N ALA A 244 17.26 17.77 2.12
CA ALA A 244 16.54 17.47 0.91
C ALA A 244 15.07 17.87 1.06
N THR A 245 14.55 18.66 0.11
CA THR A 245 13.19 19.18 0.14
C THR A 245 12.51 18.93 -1.20
N ALA A 246 11.25 18.45 -1.18
CA ALA A 246 10.49 18.17 -2.38
C ALA A 246 9.42 19.22 -2.68
N THR A 247 9.09 19.40 -3.96
CA THR A 247 7.86 20.10 -4.34
C THR A 247 6.64 19.24 -3.99
N PRO A 248 5.47 19.84 -3.73
CA PRO A 248 4.24 19.09 -3.92
C PRO A 248 4.16 18.52 -5.35
N PRO A 249 3.20 17.62 -5.65
CA PRO A 249 2.97 17.16 -7.03
C PRO A 249 2.79 18.32 -8.00
N ILE A 250 3.63 18.37 -9.03
CA ILE A 250 3.63 19.40 -10.06
C ILE A 250 3.62 18.81 -11.47
N GLN A 251 3.22 19.58 -12.44
CA GLN A 251 3.52 19.29 -13.84
C GLN A 251 5.00 19.61 -14.10
N LEU A 252 5.75 18.62 -14.59
CA LEU A 252 7.12 18.77 -15.02
C LEU A 252 7.17 19.50 -16.38
N LEU A 253 8.36 19.91 -16.81
CA LEU A 253 8.52 20.64 -18.09
C LEU A 253 8.08 19.84 -19.32
N ASP A 254 8.04 18.52 -19.24
CA ASP A 254 7.51 17.59 -20.26
C ASP A 254 6.00 17.34 -20.15
N GLY A 255 5.31 18.03 -19.23
CA GLY A 255 3.88 17.88 -18.98
C GLY A 255 3.49 16.67 -18.14
N VAL A 256 4.44 15.80 -17.77
CA VAL A 256 4.19 14.63 -16.91
C VAL A 256 4.04 15.05 -15.44
N TRP A 257 3.14 14.45 -14.71
CA TRP A 257 3.03 14.65 -13.28
C TRP A 257 4.20 14.00 -12.52
N GLY A 258 4.78 14.77 -11.61
CA GLY A 258 5.93 14.33 -10.83
C GLY A 258 6.21 15.24 -9.64
N THR A 259 7.35 15.01 -9.00
CA THR A 259 7.90 15.88 -7.96
C THR A 259 9.39 16.06 -8.18
N LEU A 260 9.91 17.23 -7.79
CA LEU A 260 11.34 17.53 -7.75
C LEU A 260 11.80 17.46 -6.31
N VAL A 261 12.97 16.88 -6.08
CA VAL A 261 13.66 16.91 -4.79
C VAL A 261 14.95 17.68 -4.97
N ALA A 262 15.17 18.72 -4.16
CA ALA A 262 16.36 19.53 -4.15
C ALA A 262 17.19 19.28 -2.89
N GLN A 263 18.49 18.98 -3.05
CA GLN A 263 19.47 18.93 -2.00
C GLN A 263 20.41 20.15 -2.15
N PRO A 264 20.57 21.00 -1.13
CA PRO A 264 21.47 22.13 -1.21
C PRO A 264 22.93 21.67 -1.21
N VAL A 265 23.75 22.33 -2.01
CA VAL A 265 25.20 22.15 -2.06
C VAL A 265 25.84 23.38 -1.44
N LEU A 266 26.45 23.22 -0.28
CA LEU A 266 27.14 24.27 0.44
C LEU A 266 28.63 24.28 0.10
N ASP A 267 29.27 25.42 0.23
CA ASP A 267 30.71 25.52 0.04
C ASP A 267 31.46 24.75 1.12
N ARG A 268 32.54 24.05 0.72
CA ARG A 268 33.35 23.22 1.63
C ARG A 268 34.03 24.03 2.73
N THR A 269 34.43 25.27 2.38
CA THR A 269 35.20 26.14 3.30
C THR A 269 34.29 27.06 4.09
N ASP A 270 33.13 27.40 3.56
CA ASP A 270 32.10 28.21 4.19
C ASP A 270 30.72 27.56 4.07
N PRO A 271 30.31 26.76 5.07
CA PRO A 271 29.02 26.07 5.06
C PRO A 271 27.80 27.01 5.06
N THR A 272 27.99 28.33 5.19
CA THR A 272 26.91 29.31 5.06
C THR A 272 26.69 29.76 3.61
N GLN A 273 27.65 29.48 2.72
CA GLN A 273 27.59 29.87 1.33
C GLN A 273 26.97 28.75 0.47
N LEU A 274 25.83 29.04 -0.14
CA LEU A 274 25.18 28.15 -1.10
C LEU A 274 25.90 28.19 -2.45
N ARG A 275 26.31 27.03 -2.98
CA ARG A 275 26.85 26.86 -4.33
C ARG A 275 25.75 26.59 -5.36
N GLY A 276 24.64 25.98 -4.95
CA GLY A 276 23.53 25.59 -5.82
C GLY A 276 22.76 24.40 -5.26
N PHE A 277 22.04 23.71 -6.13
CA PHE A 277 21.23 22.54 -5.76
C PHE A 277 21.46 21.37 -6.72
N VAL A 278 21.57 20.20 -6.14
CA VAL A 278 21.37 18.95 -6.86
C VAL A 278 19.89 18.63 -6.86
N LEU A 279 19.37 18.23 -8.01
CA LEU A 279 17.95 17.93 -8.18
C LEU A 279 17.75 16.48 -8.63
N ALA A 280 16.81 15.79 -8.02
CA ALA A 280 16.24 14.55 -8.51
C ALA A 280 14.82 14.78 -9.03
N VAL A 281 14.52 14.21 -10.19
CA VAL A 281 13.20 14.32 -10.84
C VAL A 281 12.50 12.99 -10.70
N PHE A 282 11.39 12.95 -9.98
CA PHE A 282 10.52 11.78 -9.88
C PHE A 282 9.32 11.94 -10.80
N ARG A 283 9.15 11.03 -11.75
CA ARG A 283 7.95 10.93 -12.58
C ARG A 283 7.05 9.87 -12.02
N PHE A 284 5.84 10.23 -11.60
CA PHE A 284 4.92 9.29 -10.96
C PHE A 284 4.58 8.06 -11.84
N PRO A 285 4.36 8.15 -13.15
CA PRO A 285 4.15 6.96 -13.96
C PRO A 285 5.33 5.99 -13.91
N ARG A 286 6.57 6.49 -13.99
CA ARG A 286 7.77 5.65 -13.89
C ARG A 286 7.97 5.06 -12.51
N LEU A 287 7.66 5.80 -11.46
CA LEU A 287 7.67 5.30 -10.09
C LEU A 287 6.76 4.08 -9.96
N PHE A 288 5.57 4.14 -10.55
CA PHE A 288 4.64 3.03 -10.62
C PHE A 288 5.18 1.86 -11.43
N GLU A 289 5.63 2.10 -12.65
CA GLU A 289 6.18 1.05 -13.52
C GLU A 289 7.36 0.33 -12.88
N SER A 290 8.30 1.04 -12.24
CA SER A 290 9.50 0.43 -11.66
C SER A 290 9.21 -0.45 -10.44
N VAL A 291 8.19 -0.13 -9.66
CA VAL A 291 7.79 -0.90 -8.48
C VAL A 291 7.00 -2.14 -8.90
N PHE A 292 6.13 -2.01 -9.89
CA PHE A 292 5.17 -3.07 -10.23
C PHE A 292 5.61 -3.94 -11.43
N SER A 293 6.52 -3.45 -12.29
CA SER A 293 7.06 -4.25 -13.40
C SER A 293 8.04 -5.35 -12.95
N SER A 294 8.59 -5.24 -11.73
CA SER A 294 9.44 -6.29 -11.16
C SER A 294 8.64 -7.52 -10.70
N MET A 295 7.32 -7.45 -10.71
CA MET A 295 6.43 -8.54 -10.33
C MET A 295 5.81 -9.18 -11.58
N GLU A 296 6.03 -10.47 -11.76
CA GLU A 296 5.27 -11.31 -12.69
C GLU A 296 3.74 -11.26 -12.44
N LEU A 297 3.33 -10.58 -11.36
CA LEU A 297 1.95 -10.39 -10.91
C LEU A 297 1.22 -9.22 -11.61
N SER A 298 1.94 -8.35 -12.33
CA SER A 298 1.35 -7.18 -13.01
C SER A 298 0.39 -7.54 -14.15
N GLU A 299 0.57 -8.71 -14.78
CA GLU A 299 -0.35 -9.18 -15.85
C GLU A 299 -1.68 -9.73 -15.32
N SER A 300 -1.80 -10.00 -14.00
CA SER A 300 -2.94 -10.73 -13.45
C SER A 300 -3.95 -9.88 -12.68
N GLU A 301 -3.82 -8.56 -12.63
CA GLU A 301 -4.66 -7.68 -11.81
C GLU A 301 -4.77 -8.18 -10.34
N VAL A 302 -3.69 -8.72 -9.78
CA VAL A 302 -3.69 -9.32 -8.44
C VAL A 302 -3.78 -8.26 -7.36
N VAL A 303 -3.03 -7.16 -7.53
CA VAL A 303 -3.04 -6.02 -6.61
C VAL A 303 -3.30 -4.74 -7.38
N TRP A 304 -4.19 -3.93 -6.86
CA TRP A 304 -4.44 -2.59 -7.35
C TRP A 304 -3.80 -1.56 -6.43
N ASP A 305 -2.99 -0.70 -7.01
CA ASP A 305 -2.22 0.30 -6.31
C ASP A 305 -2.72 1.69 -6.64
N SER A 306 -2.73 2.55 -5.63
CA SER A 306 -3.07 3.96 -5.79
C SER A 306 -2.18 4.80 -4.90
N LEU A 307 -1.58 5.85 -5.46
CA LEU A 307 -0.74 6.80 -4.75
C LEU A 307 -1.52 8.09 -4.52
N TYR A 308 -1.58 8.52 -3.29
CA TYR A 308 -2.19 9.79 -2.87
C TYR A 308 -1.13 10.70 -2.28
N HIS A 309 -1.27 11.99 -2.53
CA HIS A 309 -0.52 13.05 -1.82
C HIS A 309 -1.39 13.60 -0.69
N ALA A 310 -0.86 13.62 0.53
CA ALA A 310 -1.50 14.25 1.67
C ALA A 310 -1.18 15.75 1.65
N THR A 311 -2.19 16.57 1.37
CA THR A 311 -2.03 18.03 1.39
C THR A 311 -1.85 18.55 2.84
N PRO A 312 -1.27 19.73 3.05
CA PRO A 312 -1.16 20.33 4.39
C PRO A 312 -2.51 20.53 5.10
N THR A 313 -3.61 20.55 4.36
CA THR A 313 -4.97 20.65 4.91
C THR A 313 -5.56 19.29 5.32
N GLY A 314 -4.80 18.20 5.16
CA GLY A 314 -5.23 16.83 5.49
C GLY A 314 -6.08 16.16 4.42
N THR A 315 -6.28 16.79 3.26
CA THR A 315 -6.98 16.17 2.14
C THR A 315 -6.04 15.27 1.33
N LEU A 316 -6.56 14.15 0.82
CA LEU A 316 -5.83 13.24 -0.04
C LEU A 316 -6.14 13.53 -1.51
N GLN A 317 -5.11 13.78 -2.30
CA GLN A 317 -5.20 13.97 -3.73
C GLN A 317 -4.66 12.72 -4.43
N LEU A 318 -5.46 12.07 -5.27
CA LEU A 318 -5.00 10.95 -6.10
C LEU A 318 -3.98 11.45 -7.12
N ILE A 319 -2.81 10.82 -7.13
CA ILE A 319 -1.69 11.17 -8.02
C ILE A 319 -1.58 10.17 -9.17
N ALA A 320 -1.63 8.89 -8.85
CA ALA A 320 -1.53 7.82 -9.83
C ALA A 320 -2.23 6.55 -9.34
N SER A 321 -2.67 5.71 -10.26
CA SER A 321 -3.27 4.41 -9.96
C SER A 321 -3.08 3.48 -11.15
N ASN A 322 -2.86 2.18 -10.88
CA ASN A 322 -2.83 1.14 -11.91
C ASN A 322 -4.22 0.62 -12.27
N ARG A 323 -5.29 1.12 -11.60
CA ARG A 323 -6.67 0.74 -11.95
C ARG A 323 -7.10 1.37 -13.25
N SER A 324 -7.79 0.61 -14.09
CA SER A 324 -8.46 1.11 -15.29
C SER A 324 -9.52 2.18 -14.98
N THR A 325 -10.14 2.10 -13.78
CA THR A 325 -11.07 3.11 -13.26
C THR A 325 -10.59 3.52 -11.87
N PRO A 326 -9.98 4.71 -11.71
CA PRO A 326 -9.52 5.18 -10.41
C PRO A 326 -10.68 5.30 -9.41
N PRO A 327 -10.44 5.09 -8.11
CA PRO A 327 -11.47 5.27 -7.09
C PRO A 327 -11.97 6.72 -7.08
N ALA A 328 -13.29 6.90 -7.08
CA ALA A 328 -13.93 8.22 -7.10
C ALA A 328 -13.70 9.03 -5.82
N GLN A 329 -13.36 8.38 -4.73
CA GLN A 329 -13.05 9.01 -3.45
C GLN A 329 -11.74 8.45 -2.90
N PRO A 330 -10.91 9.27 -2.22
CA PRO A 330 -9.75 8.76 -1.50
C PRO A 330 -10.20 7.75 -0.45
N PRO A 331 -9.40 6.71 -0.18
CA PRO A 331 -9.71 5.78 0.90
C PRO A 331 -9.83 6.56 2.20
N GLU A 332 -10.89 6.34 2.96
CA GLU A 332 -10.87 6.73 4.36
C GLU A 332 -9.74 5.96 5.01
N LEU A 333 -8.78 6.67 5.61
CA LEU A 333 -7.54 6.10 6.15
C LEU A 333 -7.78 5.06 7.26
N LEU A 334 -9.01 4.95 7.74
CA LEU A 334 -9.41 4.11 8.89
C LEU A 334 -10.48 3.07 8.56
N GLU A 335 -11.10 3.07 7.38
CA GLU A 335 -11.97 1.96 7.02
C GLU A 335 -11.14 0.76 6.59
N ASN A 336 -11.10 -0.24 7.43
CA ASN A 336 -10.69 -1.61 7.12
C ASN A 336 -11.62 -2.20 6.04
N ALA A 337 -11.45 -1.79 4.80
CA ALA A 337 -11.95 -2.57 3.70
C ALA A 337 -11.25 -3.94 3.75
N GLU A 338 -12.01 -5.00 3.72
CA GLU A 338 -11.58 -6.39 4.04
C GLU A 338 -10.34 -6.91 3.29
N LYS A 339 -9.74 -6.16 2.39
CA LYS A 339 -8.51 -6.48 1.63
C LYS A 339 -7.86 -5.20 1.13
N ARG A 340 -7.60 -4.26 2.03
CA ARG A 340 -6.88 -3.00 1.77
C ARG A 340 -5.75 -2.83 2.76
N ALA A 341 -4.60 -2.38 2.27
CA ALA A 341 -3.49 -1.93 3.09
C ALA A 341 -3.10 -0.50 2.68
N THR A 342 -2.83 0.37 3.65
CA THR A 342 -2.34 1.72 3.39
C THR A 342 -0.99 1.91 4.08
N TRP A 343 -0.06 2.60 3.40
CA TRP A 343 1.28 2.84 3.92
C TRP A 343 1.71 4.28 3.63
N PRO A 344 2.23 5.02 4.63
CA PRO A 344 2.78 6.35 4.40
C PRO A 344 4.16 6.25 3.75
N LEU A 345 4.42 7.12 2.79
CA LEU A 345 5.71 7.32 2.14
C LEU A 345 6.12 8.79 2.31
N PHE A 346 7.40 9.02 2.50
CA PHE A 346 7.93 10.38 2.69
C PHE A 346 9.00 10.64 1.62
N ILE A 347 8.87 11.78 0.94
CA ILE A 347 9.82 12.24 -0.08
C ILE A 347 10.09 13.71 0.17
N GLY A 348 11.29 14.07 0.60
CA GLY A 348 11.71 15.45 0.79
C GLY A 348 10.75 16.30 1.61
N GLY A 349 10.21 15.76 2.72
CA GLY A 349 9.24 16.45 3.57
C GLY A 349 7.79 16.42 3.07
N GLN A 350 7.50 15.88 1.88
CA GLN A 350 6.14 15.64 1.42
C GLN A 350 5.65 14.25 1.87
N THR A 351 4.37 14.18 2.23
CA THR A 351 3.74 12.93 2.67
C THR A 351 2.87 12.37 1.56
N TYR A 352 3.15 11.13 1.19
CA TYR A 352 2.33 10.35 0.26
C TYR A 352 1.75 9.15 1.01
N ILE A 353 0.64 8.60 0.47
CA ILE A 353 0.04 7.38 0.98
C ILE A 353 -0.15 6.45 -0.20
N ILE A 354 0.47 5.28 -0.12
CA ILE A 354 0.16 4.19 -1.03
C ILE A 354 -0.99 3.38 -0.46
N ALA A 355 -2.02 3.17 -1.25
CA ALA A 355 -3.13 2.28 -0.93
C ALA A 355 -3.07 1.08 -1.88
N LEU A 356 -3.00 -0.10 -1.29
CA LEU A 356 -2.99 -1.38 -1.98
C LEU A 356 -4.32 -2.07 -1.73
N ASP A 357 -5.02 -2.44 -2.79
CA ASP A 357 -6.29 -3.16 -2.76
C ASP A 357 -6.14 -4.51 -3.47
N ALA A 358 -6.80 -5.54 -2.96
CA ALA A 358 -6.84 -6.82 -3.64
C ALA A 358 -7.61 -6.71 -4.96
N GLY A 359 -6.95 -7.02 -6.06
CA GLY A 359 -7.54 -7.06 -7.39
C GLY A 359 -8.34 -8.34 -7.67
N PRO A 360 -9.01 -8.43 -8.84
CA PRO A 360 -9.77 -9.62 -9.23
C PRO A 360 -8.92 -10.88 -9.30
N GLY A 361 -7.68 -10.77 -9.77
CA GLY A 361 -6.73 -11.89 -9.84
C GLY A 361 -6.41 -12.50 -8.48
N PHE A 362 -6.34 -11.66 -7.42
CA PHE A 362 -6.15 -12.15 -6.05
C PHE A 362 -7.31 -13.04 -5.61
N ALA A 363 -8.56 -12.64 -5.90
CA ALA A 363 -9.75 -13.42 -5.59
C ALA A 363 -9.83 -14.73 -6.39
N GLU A 364 -9.28 -14.76 -7.62
CA GLU A 364 -9.22 -15.97 -8.42
C GLU A 364 -8.22 -17.00 -7.91
N ILE A 365 -7.04 -16.54 -7.47
CA ILE A 365 -5.99 -17.39 -6.89
C ILE A 365 -6.44 -17.95 -5.53
N HIS A 366 -7.15 -17.16 -4.74
CA HIS A 366 -7.59 -17.53 -3.38
C HIS A 366 -9.09 -17.88 -3.32
N ARG A 367 -9.58 -18.67 -4.29
CA ARG A 367 -10.99 -19.14 -4.27
C ARG A 367 -11.24 -20.05 -3.07
N PRO A 368 -12.24 -19.74 -2.22
CA PRO A 368 -12.57 -20.55 -1.07
C PRO A 368 -13.22 -21.88 -1.50
N GLN A 369 -12.45 -22.95 -1.57
CA GLN A 369 -12.92 -24.29 -1.96
C GLN A 369 -13.11 -25.24 -0.75
N GLY A 370 -12.42 -25.00 0.35
CA GLY A 370 -12.45 -25.85 1.53
C GLY A 370 -13.85 -25.94 2.15
N GLY A 371 -14.58 -24.83 2.17
CA GLY A 371 -15.97 -24.82 2.64
C GLY A 371 -16.88 -25.76 1.85
N LEU A 372 -16.71 -25.87 0.53
CA LEU A 372 -17.47 -26.82 -0.31
C LEU A 372 -17.11 -28.27 0.01
N LEU A 373 -15.82 -28.58 0.18
CA LEU A 373 -15.34 -29.91 0.51
C LEU A 373 -15.83 -30.37 1.89
N VAL A 374 -15.73 -29.49 2.91
CA VAL A 374 -16.26 -29.76 4.26
C VAL A 374 -17.76 -29.96 4.23
N GLY A 375 -18.49 -29.14 3.46
CA GLY A 375 -19.94 -29.27 3.29
C GLY A 375 -20.34 -30.61 2.68
N ALA A 376 -19.74 -30.99 1.56
CA ALA A 376 -20.01 -32.25 0.87
C ALA A 376 -19.69 -33.47 1.73
N ALA A 377 -18.49 -33.49 2.35
CA ALA A 377 -18.08 -34.55 3.25
C ALA A 377 -18.99 -34.65 4.48
N GLY A 378 -19.35 -33.52 5.10
CA GLY A 378 -20.22 -33.47 6.28
C GLY A 378 -21.64 -33.96 5.99
N VAL A 379 -22.23 -33.57 4.87
CA VAL A 379 -23.55 -34.07 4.43
C VAL A 379 -23.51 -35.57 4.18
N LEU A 380 -22.47 -36.07 3.49
CA LEU A 380 -22.30 -37.50 3.21
C LEU A 380 -22.17 -38.29 4.52
N CYS A 381 -21.31 -37.89 5.42
CA CYS A 381 -21.14 -38.53 6.74
C CYS A 381 -22.45 -38.53 7.53
N THR A 382 -23.14 -37.39 7.55
CA THR A 382 -24.43 -37.25 8.24
C THR A 382 -25.47 -38.20 7.66
N ALA A 383 -25.57 -38.32 6.36
CA ALA A 383 -26.49 -39.24 5.68
C ALA A 383 -26.17 -40.69 6.02
N ILE A 384 -24.88 -41.10 5.98
CA ILE A 384 -24.46 -42.47 6.32
C ILE A 384 -24.85 -42.82 7.77
N VAL A 385 -24.54 -41.93 8.73
CA VAL A 385 -24.87 -42.16 10.15
C VAL A 385 -26.38 -42.22 10.39
N ALA A 386 -27.14 -41.31 9.77
CA ALA A 386 -28.60 -41.29 9.87
C ALA A 386 -29.25 -42.58 9.32
N LEU A 387 -28.75 -43.05 8.15
CA LEU A 387 -29.20 -44.33 7.53
C LEU A 387 -28.83 -45.53 8.39
N TRP A 388 -27.65 -45.52 9.00
CA TRP A 388 -27.21 -46.58 9.90
C TRP A 388 -28.09 -46.68 11.15
N VAL A 389 -28.40 -45.53 11.78
CA VAL A 389 -29.30 -45.43 12.94
C VAL A 389 -30.71 -45.91 12.54
N ALA A 390 -31.22 -45.50 11.36
CA ALA A 390 -32.52 -45.96 10.87
C ALA A 390 -32.55 -47.48 10.66
N SER A 391 -31.46 -48.05 10.11
CA SER A 391 -31.31 -49.49 9.89
C SER A 391 -31.32 -50.31 11.19
N ILE A 392 -30.56 -49.83 12.21
CA ILE A 392 -30.53 -50.45 13.54
C ILE A 392 -31.94 -50.43 14.19
N THR A 393 -32.62 -49.29 14.09
CA THR A 393 -33.98 -49.14 14.63
C THR A 393 -34.96 -50.11 13.96
N ASN A 394 -34.85 -50.37 12.65
CA ASN A 394 -35.64 -51.33 11.93
C ASN A 394 -35.31 -52.77 12.32
N ARG A 395 -34.04 -53.15 12.46
CA ARG A 395 -33.60 -54.49 12.86
C ARG A 395 -34.09 -54.88 14.26
N ARG A 396 -33.97 -53.98 15.24
CA ARG A 396 -34.44 -54.20 16.62
C ARG A 396 -35.93 -54.56 16.66
N ARG A 397 -36.73 -53.89 15.85
CA ARG A 397 -38.17 -54.13 15.77
C ARG A 397 -38.55 -55.45 15.11
N LEU A 398 -37.82 -55.84 14.05
CA LEU A 398 -38.00 -57.13 13.42
C LEU A 398 -37.76 -58.27 14.42
N LEU A 399 -36.73 -58.11 15.23
CA LEU A 399 -36.45 -59.07 16.31
C LEU A 399 -37.54 -59.07 17.42
N GLU A 400 -38.05 -57.89 17.83
CA GLU A 400 -39.14 -57.78 18.79
C GLU A 400 -40.44 -58.42 18.30
N SER A 401 -40.78 -58.23 16.98
CA SER A 401 -41.97 -58.88 16.37
C SER A 401 -41.82 -60.40 16.27
N LEU A 402 -40.66 -60.90 15.93
CA LEU A 402 -40.37 -62.33 15.86
C LEU A 402 -40.40 -63.00 17.26
N VAL A 403 -39.97 -62.31 18.29
CA VAL A 403 -40.06 -62.79 19.69
C VAL A 403 -41.52 -62.83 20.15
N GLN A 404 -42.31 -61.79 19.84
CA GLN A 404 -43.74 -61.77 20.17
C GLN A 404 -44.56 -62.88 19.50
N GLU A 405 -44.27 -63.18 18.20
CA GLU A 405 -44.92 -64.28 17.49
C GLU A 405 -44.55 -65.68 18.02
N ARG A 406 -43.38 -65.83 18.67
CA ARG A 406 -42.99 -67.11 19.26
C ARG A 406 -43.46 -67.29 20.69
N THR A 407 -43.89 -66.22 21.37
CA THR A 407 -44.34 -66.22 22.77
C THR A 407 -45.84 -66.07 22.90
N ALA A 408 -46.59 -65.89 21.79
CA ALA A 408 -48.02 -65.97 21.71
C ALA A 408 -48.46 -67.37 21.25
#